data_18b7bfa039254822a32a795d689a1961
#
_entry.id   18b7bfa039254822a32a795d689a1961
#
_cell.length_a   1.000
_cell.length_b   1.000
_cell.length_c   1.000
_cell.angle_alpha   90.00
_cell.angle_beta   90.00
_cell.angle_gamma   90.00
#
_symmetry.space_group_name_H-M   'P 1'
#
loop_
_entity.id
_entity.type
_entity.pdbx_description
1 polymer ?
#
loop_
_entity_poly.entity_id
_entity_poly.type
_entity_poly.pdbx_seq_one_letter_code
_entity_poly.pdbx_strand_id
1 'polypeptide(L)'
;KLDPYFRKDNHSLLTFMMMYAYSENYILPLSHDEVVHGKGSMLNKMFGEYDEKFAAYRTLLGYYMTMPGKKMLFMGGEFGQMLEWRYDDQLEWNVLEIDKHKRLHQYVKDLNHFYMENKALWELDTSWDGFRWVNEADSENSVLSYIRRGRHAADNVVVVANFTPVERPIYKIGVPLAGEYEVVFHSSAVKYGGNKRITKKVYKTKNMQFSDMMYTIEVAIDGNSVMFLKKKPADKAAASKKKTNASKTAKKTTDKTESATAKKAAVKETTAAKTAAKKTSTRTNKSAK
;
A
#
# COMPACT_ATOMS: atom_id res chain seq x y z
N LYS A 1 23.38 7.53 2.60
CA LYS A 1 24.67 7.91 1.98
C LYS A 1 24.99 7.14 0.68
N LEU A 2 24.27 6.07 0.39
CA LEU A 2 24.55 5.24 -0.79
C LEU A 2 24.15 6.00 -2.06
N ASP A 3 25.08 6.05 -3.03
CA ASP A 3 24.80 6.56 -4.36
C ASP A 3 23.62 5.79 -4.98
N PRO A 4 22.66 6.48 -5.59
CA PRO A 4 21.50 5.83 -6.23
C PRO A 4 21.85 4.72 -7.23
N TYR A 5 22.98 4.84 -7.91
CA TYR A 5 23.47 3.83 -8.86
C TYR A 5 23.67 2.46 -8.21
N PHE A 6 24.16 2.41 -6.96
CA PHE A 6 24.43 1.16 -6.24
C PHE A 6 23.27 0.70 -5.35
N ARG A 7 22.13 1.43 -5.36
CA ARG A 7 20.98 1.05 -4.51
C ARG A 7 20.33 -0.27 -4.94
N LYS A 8 20.37 -0.59 -6.22
CA LYS A 8 19.88 -1.85 -6.76
C LYS A 8 20.56 -3.07 -6.10
N ASP A 9 21.87 -2.99 -5.87
CA ASP A 9 22.66 -4.07 -5.29
C ASP A 9 22.43 -4.21 -3.77
N ASN A 10 21.81 -3.20 -3.16
CA ASN A 10 21.51 -3.12 -1.73
C ASN A 10 20.01 -3.04 -1.44
N HIS A 11 19.17 -3.41 -2.40
CA HIS A 11 17.72 -3.28 -2.30
C HIS A 11 17.13 -4.05 -1.10
N SER A 12 17.71 -5.19 -0.76
CA SER A 12 17.32 -6.00 0.40
C SER A 12 17.39 -5.26 1.74
N LEU A 13 18.24 -4.22 1.86
CA LEU A 13 18.30 -3.40 3.07
C LEU A 13 17.00 -2.63 3.33
N LEU A 14 16.23 -2.33 2.27
CA LEU A 14 14.92 -1.69 2.40
C LEU A 14 13.83 -2.64 2.90
N THR A 15 13.99 -3.95 2.69
CA THR A 15 12.97 -4.95 3.04
C THR A 15 13.34 -5.79 4.25
N PHE A 16 14.61 -5.80 4.64
CA PHE A 16 15.17 -6.66 5.67
C PHE A 16 14.43 -6.56 7.02
N MET A 17 14.02 -5.37 7.43
CA MET A 17 13.30 -5.18 8.69
C MET A 17 12.01 -6.02 8.78
N MET A 18 11.38 -6.32 7.66
CA MET A 18 10.13 -7.10 7.64
C MET A 18 10.34 -8.58 7.95
N MET A 19 11.57 -9.09 7.90
CA MET A 19 11.86 -10.48 8.27
C MET A 19 11.61 -10.75 9.76
N TYR A 20 11.70 -9.74 10.61
CA TYR A 20 11.52 -9.87 12.07
C TYR A 20 10.50 -8.88 12.64
N ALA A 21 9.87 -8.05 11.80
CA ALA A 21 8.99 -6.96 12.25
C ALA A 21 7.86 -7.39 13.21
N TYR A 22 7.45 -8.66 13.15
CA TYR A 22 6.35 -9.22 13.96
C TYR A 22 6.80 -10.28 14.96
N SER A 23 8.11 -10.47 15.15
CA SER A 23 8.60 -11.37 16.21
C SER A 23 8.35 -10.78 17.60
N GLU A 24 8.34 -9.45 17.70
CA GLU A 24 8.05 -8.69 18.92
C GLU A 24 7.34 -7.38 18.58
N ASN A 25 6.97 -6.60 19.60
CA ASN A 25 6.36 -5.27 19.42
C ASN A 25 7.45 -4.20 19.33
N TYR A 26 8.03 -4.04 18.17
CA TYR A 26 9.12 -3.10 17.96
C TYR A 26 8.66 -1.64 17.86
N ILE A 27 9.54 -0.75 18.35
CA ILE A 27 9.58 0.66 17.97
C ILE A 27 10.61 0.79 16.86
N LEU A 28 10.32 1.60 15.83
CA LEU A 28 11.26 1.95 14.77
C LEU A 28 12.02 3.21 15.20
N PRO A 29 13.26 3.11 15.69
CA PRO A 29 13.98 4.28 16.18
C PRO A 29 14.79 4.93 15.05
N LEU A 30 14.48 6.19 14.75
CA LEU A 30 15.44 7.14 14.24
C LEU A 30 15.91 7.96 15.44
N SER A 31 16.71 7.33 16.31
CA SER A 31 17.11 7.84 17.62
C SER A 31 18.32 8.79 17.53
N HIS A 32 18.77 9.29 18.68
CA HIS A 32 20.02 10.05 18.79
C HIS A 32 21.23 9.30 18.25
N ASP A 33 21.24 7.96 18.35
CA ASP A 33 22.33 7.12 17.84
C ASP A 33 22.61 7.33 16.35
N GLU A 34 21.61 7.80 15.60
CA GLU A 34 21.78 8.09 14.18
C GLU A 34 22.43 9.46 13.93
N VAL A 35 22.49 10.34 14.92
CA VAL A 35 22.87 11.75 14.72
C VAL A 35 23.91 12.26 15.74
N VAL A 36 24.50 11.39 16.55
CA VAL A 36 25.57 11.74 17.50
C VAL A 36 26.89 12.05 16.78
N HIS A 37 27.87 12.54 17.54
CA HIS A 37 29.18 12.95 17.08
C HIS A 37 29.80 11.96 16.07
N GLY A 38 30.28 12.52 14.94
CA GLY A 38 30.86 11.76 13.84
C GLY A 38 29.89 11.07 12.90
N LYS A 39 28.58 11.04 13.20
CA LYS A 39 27.56 10.43 12.33
C LYS A 39 26.85 11.42 11.40
N GLY A 40 26.91 12.71 11.69
CA GLY A 40 26.20 13.77 10.98
C GLY A 40 24.69 13.76 11.19
N SER A 41 23.99 14.75 10.69
CA SER A 41 22.52 14.81 10.78
C SER A 41 21.83 13.83 9.80
N MET A 42 20.54 13.53 10.05
CA MET A 42 19.76 12.69 9.15
C MET A 42 19.68 13.25 7.73
N LEU A 43 19.51 14.56 7.59
CA LEU A 43 19.48 15.21 6.27
C LEU A 43 20.82 15.07 5.55
N ASN A 44 21.95 15.24 6.26
CA ASN A 44 23.29 15.14 5.67
C ASN A 44 23.71 13.70 5.32
N LYS A 45 22.97 12.69 5.81
CA LYS A 45 23.14 11.30 5.37
C LYS A 45 22.54 11.04 3.99
N MET A 46 21.66 11.91 3.51
CA MET A 46 21.09 11.75 2.17
C MET A 46 22.15 12.04 1.12
N PHE A 47 22.09 11.29 0.03
CA PHE A 47 22.98 11.48 -1.13
C PHE A 47 22.51 12.66 -1.98
N GLY A 48 23.46 13.33 -2.61
CA GLY A 48 23.22 14.40 -3.57
C GLY A 48 23.39 15.79 -3.01
N GLU A 49 23.04 16.78 -3.82
CA GLU A 49 23.07 18.19 -3.47
C GLU A 49 21.92 18.58 -2.53
N TYR A 50 21.92 19.80 -2.06
CA TYR A 50 20.99 20.29 -1.04
C TYR A 50 19.52 19.96 -1.35
N ASP A 51 19.05 20.20 -2.58
CA ASP A 51 17.67 19.94 -2.99
C ASP A 51 17.34 18.44 -3.07
N GLU A 52 18.29 17.66 -3.54
CA GLU A 52 18.18 16.21 -3.65
C GLU A 52 18.14 15.54 -2.27
N LYS A 53 18.91 16.07 -1.31
CA LYS A 53 18.86 15.61 0.08
C LYS A 53 17.47 15.77 0.68
N PHE A 54 16.79 16.91 0.46
CA PHE A 54 15.42 17.08 0.94
C PHE A 54 14.43 16.14 0.27
N ALA A 55 14.56 15.90 -1.04
CA ALA A 55 13.70 14.93 -1.74
C ALA A 55 13.90 13.52 -1.19
N ALA A 56 15.16 13.07 -1.06
CA ALA A 56 15.49 11.76 -0.51
C ALA A 56 15.05 11.62 0.96
N TYR A 57 15.19 12.67 1.76
CA TYR A 57 14.79 12.65 3.16
C TYR A 57 13.26 12.59 3.33
N ARG A 58 12.50 13.34 2.53
CA ARG A 58 11.03 13.19 2.50
C ARG A 58 10.61 11.77 2.11
N THR A 59 11.32 11.17 1.16
CA THR A 59 11.05 9.77 0.75
C THR A 59 11.30 8.81 1.91
N LEU A 60 12.44 8.95 2.59
CA LEU A 60 12.77 8.15 3.77
C LEU A 60 11.70 8.30 4.85
N LEU A 61 11.32 9.52 5.20
CA LEU A 61 10.33 9.77 6.25
C LEU A 61 8.94 9.20 5.89
N GLY A 62 8.51 9.34 4.62
CA GLY A 62 7.24 8.78 4.18
C GLY A 62 7.25 7.24 4.18
N TYR A 63 8.34 6.62 3.75
CA TYR A 63 8.56 5.19 3.87
C TYR A 63 8.54 4.75 5.34
N TYR A 64 9.35 5.37 6.18
CA TYR A 64 9.45 5.10 7.60
C TYR A 64 8.09 5.20 8.32
N MET A 65 7.31 6.25 8.06
CA MET A 65 6.00 6.45 8.69
C MET A 65 4.95 5.43 8.26
N THR A 66 5.12 4.80 7.12
CA THR A 66 4.18 3.79 6.62
C THR A 66 4.61 2.34 6.85
N MET A 67 5.83 2.08 7.31
CA MET A 67 6.25 0.74 7.72
C MET A 67 5.59 0.34 9.06
N PRO A 68 5.39 -0.98 9.33
CA PRO A 68 4.88 -1.45 10.62
C PRO A 68 5.78 -1.07 11.80
N GLY A 69 5.20 -0.97 12.99
CA GLY A 69 5.88 -0.60 14.23
C GLY A 69 5.68 0.86 14.61
N LYS A 70 5.83 1.16 15.91
CA LYS A 70 5.69 2.53 16.43
C LYS A 70 6.89 3.40 16.03
N LYS A 71 6.65 4.68 15.85
CA LYS A 71 7.63 5.63 15.31
C LYS A 71 8.33 6.38 16.43
N MET A 72 9.64 6.54 16.30
CA MET A 72 10.44 7.41 17.13
C MET A 72 11.39 8.22 16.26
N LEU A 73 11.08 9.50 16.09
CA LEU A 73 11.92 10.45 15.38
C LEU A 73 12.61 11.36 16.41
N PHE A 74 13.94 11.36 16.42
CA PHE A 74 14.69 12.22 17.32
C PHE A 74 14.56 13.69 16.93
N MET A 75 14.57 14.56 17.94
CA MET A 75 14.41 16.01 17.80
C MET A 75 15.40 16.61 16.78
N GLY A 76 14.90 17.57 15.99
CA GLY A 76 15.66 18.18 14.88
C GLY A 76 15.50 17.43 13.55
N GLY A 77 15.13 16.14 13.57
CA GLY A 77 14.84 15.37 12.37
C GLY A 77 13.60 15.87 11.63
N GLU A 78 12.61 16.39 12.35
CA GLU A 78 11.34 16.88 11.79
C GLU A 78 11.47 18.15 10.94
N PHE A 79 12.54 18.89 11.11
CA PHE A 79 12.83 20.06 10.28
C PHE A 79 14.16 19.97 9.52
N GLY A 80 14.86 18.82 9.63
CA GLY A 80 16.08 18.55 8.88
C GLY A 80 17.28 19.36 9.37
N GLN A 81 17.52 19.34 10.69
CA GLN A 81 18.71 19.92 11.28
C GLN A 81 19.96 19.56 10.47
N MET A 82 20.85 20.52 10.25
CA MET A 82 22.06 20.36 9.41
C MET A 82 23.23 19.79 10.20
N LEU A 83 23.38 20.20 11.44
CA LEU A 83 24.43 19.73 12.32
C LEU A 83 24.02 18.39 12.98
N GLU A 84 25.04 17.63 13.36
CA GLU A 84 24.83 16.49 14.25
C GLU A 84 24.36 16.96 15.63
N TRP A 85 23.70 16.07 16.36
CA TRP A 85 23.19 16.41 17.68
C TRP A 85 24.33 16.60 18.68
N ARG A 86 24.24 17.69 19.42
CA ARG A 86 25.12 18.02 20.53
C ARG A 86 24.28 18.17 21.80
N TYR A 87 24.70 17.49 22.86
CA TYR A 87 23.99 17.53 24.15
C TYR A 87 24.15 18.85 24.87
N ASP A 88 25.21 19.58 24.55
CA ASP A 88 25.62 20.84 25.18
C ASP A 88 25.14 22.09 24.42
N ASP A 89 24.34 21.91 23.38
CA ASP A 89 23.85 23.00 22.55
C ASP A 89 22.37 22.85 22.23
N GLN A 90 21.71 23.94 21.87
CA GLN A 90 20.33 23.91 21.40
C GLN A 90 20.21 23.37 19.96
N LEU A 91 19.03 23.00 19.56
CA LEU A 91 18.74 22.66 18.16
C LEU A 91 18.88 23.90 17.27
N GLU A 92 19.13 23.67 15.98
CA GLU A 92 19.27 24.74 14.98
C GLU A 92 17.90 25.35 14.60
N TRP A 93 17.21 25.96 15.57
CA TRP A 93 15.88 26.55 15.34
C TRP A 93 15.85 27.62 14.25
N ASN A 94 16.97 28.30 14.02
CA ASN A 94 17.14 29.30 12.97
C ASN A 94 16.96 28.74 11.55
N VAL A 95 17.20 27.45 11.31
CA VAL A 95 16.99 26.88 9.97
C VAL A 95 15.50 26.86 9.57
N LEU A 96 14.57 26.99 10.53
CA LEU A 96 13.14 27.11 10.23
C LEU A 96 12.77 28.41 9.50
N GLU A 97 13.66 29.40 9.44
CA GLU A 97 13.49 30.58 8.61
C GLU A 97 13.76 30.29 7.13
N ILE A 98 14.50 29.21 6.83
CA ILE A 98 14.83 28.79 5.48
C ILE A 98 13.64 27.99 4.90
N ASP A 99 13.17 28.40 3.72
CA ASP A 99 11.94 27.86 3.09
C ASP A 99 11.92 26.33 2.99
N LYS A 100 13.05 25.69 2.65
CA LYS A 100 13.11 24.22 2.51
C LYS A 100 12.92 23.48 3.82
N HIS A 101 13.53 23.96 4.90
CA HIS A 101 13.37 23.38 6.24
C HIS A 101 11.96 23.61 6.78
N LYS A 102 11.41 24.80 6.58
CA LYS A 102 10.02 25.13 6.92
C LYS A 102 9.03 24.21 6.20
N ARG A 103 9.25 23.94 4.90
CA ARG A 103 8.41 23.04 4.11
C ARG A 103 8.58 21.57 4.50
N LEU A 104 9.81 21.16 4.86
CA LEU A 104 10.03 19.83 5.42
C LEU A 104 9.29 19.66 6.75
N HIS A 105 9.36 20.67 7.63
CA HIS A 105 8.61 20.65 8.89
C HIS A 105 7.10 20.54 8.65
N GLN A 106 6.56 21.27 7.66
CA GLN A 106 5.17 21.13 7.26
C GLN A 106 4.86 19.72 6.71
N TYR A 107 5.79 19.14 5.94
CA TYR A 107 5.67 17.77 5.46
C TYR A 107 5.54 16.76 6.61
N VAL A 108 6.40 16.88 7.64
CA VAL A 108 6.36 15.98 8.80
C VAL A 108 5.10 16.17 9.62
N LYS A 109 4.61 17.42 9.79
CA LYS A 109 3.30 17.68 10.44
C LYS A 109 2.16 16.98 9.70
N ASP A 110 2.08 17.18 8.39
CA ASP A 110 1.02 16.59 7.57
C ASP A 110 1.14 15.05 7.56
N LEU A 111 2.35 14.51 7.58
CA LEU A 111 2.61 13.07 7.63
C LEU A 111 2.18 12.46 8.97
N ASN A 112 2.42 13.14 10.09
CA ASN A 112 1.94 12.73 11.41
C ASN A 112 0.40 12.75 11.48
N HIS A 113 -0.26 13.78 10.96
CA HIS A 113 -1.73 13.83 10.88
C HIS A 113 -2.24 12.68 10.01
N PHE A 114 -1.62 12.46 8.84
CA PHE A 114 -1.99 11.34 7.98
C PHE A 114 -1.86 10.00 8.70
N TYR A 115 -0.80 9.79 9.47
CA TYR A 115 -0.60 8.58 10.27
C TYR A 115 -1.74 8.39 11.27
N MET A 116 -2.07 9.41 12.04
CA MET A 116 -3.12 9.35 13.07
C MET A 116 -4.51 9.11 12.48
N GLU A 117 -4.83 9.74 11.35
CA GLU A 117 -6.14 9.66 10.69
C GLU A 117 -6.36 8.35 9.93
N ASN A 118 -5.30 7.61 9.57
CA ASN A 118 -5.39 6.41 8.76
C ASN A 118 -5.11 5.15 9.57
N LYS A 119 -6.18 4.49 10.01
CA LYS A 119 -6.15 3.27 10.83
C LYS A 119 -5.26 2.17 10.26
N ALA A 120 -5.19 2.02 8.95
CA ALA A 120 -4.32 1.06 8.29
C ALA A 120 -2.84 1.17 8.70
N LEU A 121 -2.39 2.33 9.19
CA LEU A 121 -1.00 2.55 9.57
C LEU A 121 -0.68 2.11 11.01
N TRP A 122 -1.69 1.81 11.84
CA TRP A 122 -1.47 1.51 13.26
C TRP A 122 -2.44 0.48 13.88
N GLU A 123 -3.58 0.16 13.23
CA GLU A 123 -4.62 -0.68 13.80
C GLU A 123 -4.20 -2.16 13.88
N LEU A 124 -3.51 -2.66 12.86
CA LEU A 124 -3.02 -4.03 12.73
C LEU A 124 -1.48 -4.04 12.62
N ASP A 125 -0.82 -3.31 13.49
CA ASP A 125 0.59 -2.97 13.39
C ASP A 125 1.54 -4.09 13.87
N THR A 126 0.99 -5.14 14.46
CA THR A 126 1.73 -6.23 15.12
C THR A 126 1.60 -7.58 14.41
N SER A 127 1.02 -7.59 13.21
CA SER A 127 0.85 -8.83 12.44
C SER A 127 0.88 -8.58 10.92
N TRP A 128 1.12 -9.66 10.18
CA TRP A 128 1.03 -9.66 8.72
C TRP A 128 -0.38 -9.31 8.19
N ASP A 129 -1.43 -9.37 9.01
CA ASP A 129 -2.76 -8.90 8.63
C ASP A 129 -2.77 -7.41 8.28
N GLY A 130 -1.90 -6.62 8.90
CA GLY A 130 -1.77 -5.18 8.68
C GLY A 130 -0.85 -4.78 7.53
N PHE A 131 -0.15 -5.76 6.91
CA PHE A 131 0.85 -5.46 5.88
C PHE A 131 0.83 -6.48 4.75
N ARG A 132 1.08 -6.04 3.53
CA ARG A 132 1.27 -6.92 2.38
C ARG A 132 2.19 -6.27 1.36
N TRP A 133 3.22 -6.96 0.98
CA TRP A 133 4.02 -6.59 -0.19
C TRP A 133 3.17 -6.66 -1.46
N VAL A 134 3.40 -5.75 -2.38
CA VAL A 134 2.87 -5.77 -3.75
C VAL A 134 4.00 -6.04 -4.73
N ASN A 135 5.12 -5.35 -4.56
CA ASN A 135 6.37 -5.60 -5.26
C ASN A 135 7.52 -5.10 -4.38
N GLU A 136 8.21 -6.04 -3.76
CA GLU A 136 9.40 -5.81 -2.94
C GLU A 136 10.70 -6.13 -3.67
N ALA A 137 10.62 -6.75 -4.84
CA ALA A 137 11.76 -7.31 -5.55
C ALA A 137 12.27 -6.44 -6.71
N ASP A 138 11.72 -5.25 -6.92
CA ASP A 138 12.11 -4.37 -8.01
C ASP A 138 13.42 -3.61 -7.69
N SER A 139 14.50 -4.36 -7.58
CA SER A 139 15.84 -3.84 -7.30
C SER A 139 16.35 -2.95 -8.43
N GLU A 140 16.12 -3.31 -9.68
CA GLU A 140 16.58 -2.57 -10.86
C GLU A 140 16.06 -1.12 -10.89
N ASN A 141 14.83 -0.93 -10.43
CA ASN A 141 14.24 0.40 -10.31
C ASN A 141 14.40 1.01 -8.92
N SER A 142 14.85 0.24 -7.92
CA SER A 142 14.85 0.60 -6.50
C SER A 142 13.51 1.19 -6.05
N VAL A 143 12.43 0.53 -6.46
CA VAL A 143 11.05 0.90 -6.13
C VAL A 143 10.44 -0.17 -5.25
N LEU A 144 9.76 0.26 -4.19
CA LEU A 144 8.95 -0.62 -3.34
C LEU A 144 7.48 -0.26 -3.49
N SER A 145 6.62 -1.28 -3.50
CA SER A 145 5.19 -1.07 -3.33
C SER A 145 4.60 -2.09 -2.36
N TYR A 146 3.70 -1.62 -1.50
CA TYR A 146 3.06 -2.42 -0.47
C TYR A 146 1.72 -1.82 -0.06
N ILE A 147 0.94 -2.60 0.68
CA ILE A 147 -0.35 -2.18 1.23
C ILE A 147 -0.29 -2.23 2.74
N ARG A 148 -0.61 -1.11 3.38
CA ARG A 148 -1.00 -1.08 4.78
C ARG A 148 -2.48 -1.37 4.85
N ARG A 149 -2.84 -2.31 5.71
CA ARG A 149 -4.21 -2.84 5.79
C ARG A 149 -4.82 -2.48 7.14
N GLY A 150 -6.04 -1.97 7.09
CA GLY A 150 -6.90 -1.85 8.26
C GLY A 150 -7.85 -3.05 8.34
N ARG A 151 -8.63 -3.13 9.40
CA ARG A 151 -9.67 -4.18 9.56
C ARG A 151 -10.71 -4.12 8.44
N HIS A 152 -10.95 -2.94 7.90
CA HIS A 152 -11.82 -2.75 6.74
C HIS A 152 -11.01 -2.44 5.50
N ALA A 153 -11.32 -3.11 4.39
CA ALA A 153 -10.61 -2.91 3.12
C ALA A 153 -10.68 -1.46 2.59
N ALA A 154 -11.68 -0.68 3.01
CA ALA A 154 -11.81 0.74 2.69
C ALA A 154 -10.72 1.61 3.35
N ASP A 155 -10.14 1.14 4.46
CA ASP A 155 -9.09 1.85 5.19
C ASP A 155 -7.71 1.63 4.57
N ASN A 156 -7.56 0.63 3.69
CA ASN A 156 -6.28 0.27 3.11
C ASN A 156 -5.58 1.46 2.42
N VAL A 157 -4.28 1.55 2.64
CA VAL A 157 -3.39 2.51 2.00
C VAL A 157 -2.37 1.77 1.15
N VAL A 158 -2.35 2.06 -0.14
CA VAL A 158 -1.33 1.56 -1.07
C VAL A 158 -0.18 2.56 -1.07
N VAL A 159 1.03 2.08 -0.83
CA VAL A 159 2.24 2.89 -0.76
C VAL A 159 3.17 2.50 -1.91
N VAL A 160 3.74 3.51 -2.56
CA VAL A 160 4.76 3.35 -3.59
C VAL A 160 5.90 4.30 -3.28
N ALA A 161 7.10 3.78 -3.16
CA ALA A 161 8.30 4.54 -2.85
C ALA A 161 9.39 4.30 -3.91
N ASN A 162 9.87 5.36 -4.52
CA ASN A 162 10.97 5.36 -5.47
C ASN A 162 12.21 5.97 -4.81
N PHE A 163 13.22 5.14 -4.62
CA PHE A 163 14.47 5.52 -3.96
C PHE A 163 15.57 5.96 -4.92
N THR A 164 15.24 6.23 -6.18
CA THR A 164 16.17 6.79 -7.18
C THR A 164 15.72 8.16 -7.66
N PRO A 165 16.61 9.00 -8.18
CA PRO A 165 16.22 10.30 -8.76
C PRO A 165 15.50 10.16 -10.10
N VAL A 166 15.38 8.94 -10.65
CA VAL A 166 14.78 8.67 -11.95
C VAL A 166 13.26 8.62 -11.85
N GLU A 167 12.58 9.44 -12.64
CA GLU A 167 11.12 9.41 -12.76
C GLU A 167 10.64 8.17 -13.51
N ARG A 168 9.48 7.67 -13.11
CA ARG A 168 8.79 6.56 -13.78
C ARG A 168 7.42 7.03 -14.27
N PRO A 169 7.31 7.50 -15.52
CA PRO A 169 6.05 8.07 -16.03
C PRO A 169 4.92 7.03 -16.14
N ILE A 170 5.28 5.75 -16.27
CA ILE A 170 4.35 4.62 -16.25
C ILE A 170 4.95 3.51 -15.39
N TYR A 171 4.37 3.29 -14.23
CA TYR A 171 4.75 2.21 -13.32
C TYR A 171 3.50 1.41 -12.93
N LYS A 172 3.58 0.08 -13.06
CA LYS A 172 2.46 -0.82 -12.78
C LYS A 172 2.48 -1.24 -11.31
N ILE A 173 1.32 -1.18 -10.67
CA ILE A 173 1.13 -1.58 -9.28
C ILE A 173 -0.09 -2.48 -9.18
N GLY A 174 0.06 -3.63 -8.53
CA GLY A 174 -1.06 -4.47 -8.15
C GLY A 174 -1.90 -3.83 -7.06
N VAL A 175 -3.21 -3.95 -7.15
CA VAL A 175 -4.15 -3.47 -6.12
C VAL A 175 -5.22 -4.51 -5.83
N PRO A 176 -5.72 -4.61 -4.58
CA PRO A 176 -6.58 -5.72 -4.16
C PRO A 176 -8.02 -5.63 -4.65
N LEU A 177 -8.50 -4.45 -4.97
CA LEU A 177 -9.90 -4.20 -5.30
C LEU A 177 -10.05 -3.40 -6.59
N ALA A 178 -11.05 -3.77 -7.40
CA ALA A 178 -11.42 -2.97 -8.56
C ALA A 178 -11.96 -1.58 -8.16
N GLY A 179 -11.73 -0.59 -9.01
CA GLY A 179 -12.27 0.76 -8.85
C GLY A 179 -11.28 1.88 -9.16
N GLU A 180 -11.48 3.01 -8.53
CA GLU A 180 -10.62 4.18 -8.65
C GLU A 180 -9.76 4.34 -7.39
N TYR A 181 -8.48 4.66 -7.59
CA TYR A 181 -7.53 4.94 -6.53
C TYR A 181 -7.09 6.39 -6.62
N GLU A 182 -7.23 7.11 -5.53
CA GLU A 182 -6.86 8.52 -5.42
C GLU A 182 -5.54 8.68 -4.68
N VAL A 183 -4.68 9.59 -5.20
CA VAL A 183 -3.47 10.02 -4.50
C VAL A 183 -3.88 10.91 -3.34
N VAL A 184 -3.71 10.43 -2.12
CA VAL A 184 -4.07 11.15 -0.90
C VAL A 184 -2.88 11.84 -0.23
N PHE A 185 -1.66 11.40 -0.55
CA PHE A 185 -0.43 11.99 -0.05
C PHE A 185 0.73 11.80 -1.04
N HIS A 186 1.59 12.81 -1.20
CA HIS A 186 2.72 12.74 -2.12
C HIS A 186 3.88 13.61 -1.64
N SER A 187 5.06 13.03 -1.47
CA SER A 187 6.23 13.72 -0.91
C SER A 187 6.84 14.79 -1.81
N SER A 188 6.63 14.71 -3.15
CA SER A 188 7.12 15.70 -4.12
C SER A 188 6.16 16.87 -4.34
N ALA A 189 5.10 17.00 -3.53
CA ALA A 189 4.15 18.11 -3.68
C ALA A 189 4.86 19.45 -3.46
N VAL A 190 4.46 20.46 -4.26
CA VAL A 190 5.03 21.82 -4.20
C VAL A 190 4.96 22.42 -2.79
N LYS A 191 3.89 22.13 -2.04
CA LYS A 191 3.74 22.61 -0.66
C LYS A 191 4.83 22.10 0.30
N TYR A 192 5.50 21.01 -0.03
CA TYR A 192 6.61 20.43 0.74
C TYR A 192 7.99 20.73 0.18
N GLY A 193 8.07 21.67 -0.77
CA GLY A 193 9.33 22.01 -1.44
C GLY A 193 9.72 21.05 -2.56
N GLY A 194 8.80 20.20 -3.00
CA GLY A 194 8.95 19.48 -4.25
C GLY A 194 8.67 20.38 -5.46
N ASN A 195 9.05 19.93 -6.64
CA ASN A 195 8.93 20.69 -7.89
C ASN A 195 7.75 20.23 -8.75
N LYS A 196 7.01 19.23 -8.31
CA LYS A 196 5.92 18.62 -9.09
C LYS A 196 4.55 18.95 -8.55
N ARG A 197 3.66 19.32 -9.46
CA ARG A 197 2.23 19.31 -9.22
C ARG A 197 1.70 17.94 -9.62
N ILE A 198 0.95 17.29 -8.72
CA ILE A 198 0.25 16.05 -9.05
C ILE A 198 -0.81 16.38 -10.10
N THR A 199 -0.53 16.06 -11.36
CA THR A 199 -1.45 16.32 -12.49
C THR A 199 -2.56 15.29 -12.55
N LYS A 200 -2.25 14.03 -12.24
CA LYS A 200 -3.21 12.92 -12.22
C LYS A 200 -3.41 12.44 -10.80
N LYS A 201 -4.55 12.77 -10.20
CA LYS A 201 -4.88 12.40 -8.82
C LYS A 201 -5.62 11.08 -8.68
N VAL A 202 -6.23 10.57 -9.75
CA VAL A 202 -7.07 9.37 -9.73
C VAL A 202 -6.65 8.41 -10.83
N TYR A 203 -6.49 7.14 -10.47
CA TYR A 203 -6.12 6.04 -11.34
C TYR A 203 -7.21 4.98 -11.33
N LYS A 204 -7.66 4.55 -12.52
CA LYS A 204 -8.64 3.48 -12.68
C LYS A 204 -7.94 2.13 -12.77
N THR A 205 -8.50 1.12 -12.15
CA THR A 205 -7.99 -0.24 -12.26
C THR A 205 -8.23 -0.82 -13.64
N LYS A 206 -7.25 -1.60 -14.10
CA LYS A 206 -7.37 -2.53 -15.22
C LYS A 206 -7.56 -3.94 -14.64
N ASN A 207 -8.40 -4.75 -15.28
CA ASN A 207 -8.55 -6.17 -14.96
C ASN A 207 -7.37 -6.95 -15.55
N MET A 208 -6.23 -6.84 -14.90
CA MET A 208 -4.98 -7.46 -15.29
C MET A 208 -4.23 -7.85 -14.03
N GLN A 209 -3.84 -9.12 -13.96
CA GLN A 209 -3.09 -9.64 -12.82
C GLN A 209 -1.68 -9.04 -12.77
N PHE A 210 -1.25 -8.68 -11.57
CA PHE A 210 0.13 -8.27 -11.28
C PHE A 210 0.53 -8.88 -9.94
N SER A 211 1.58 -9.70 -9.95
CA SER A 211 1.91 -10.54 -8.79
C SER A 211 0.67 -11.38 -8.40
N ASP A 212 0.31 -11.39 -7.14
CA ASP A 212 -0.87 -12.07 -6.60
C ASP A 212 -2.15 -11.19 -6.54
N MET A 213 -2.11 -9.99 -7.14
CA MET A 213 -3.23 -9.05 -7.21
C MET A 213 -3.99 -9.19 -8.53
N MET A 214 -5.34 -9.20 -8.45
CA MET A 214 -6.18 -9.35 -9.64
C MET A 214 -6.33 -8.06 -10.48
N TYR A 215 -6.01 -6.93 -9.90
CA TYR A 215 -6.19 -5.62 -10.54
C TYR A 215 -4.88 -4.85 -10.53
N THR A 216 -4.71 -4.02 -11.55
CA THR A 216 -3.53 -3.16 -11.72
C THR A 216 -3.94 -1.73 -11.91
N ILE A 217 -3.13 -0.80 -11.42
CA ILE A 217 -3.14 0.61 -11.80
C ILE A 217 -1.80 0.97 -12.42
N GLU A 218 -1.79 1.93 -13.33
CA GLU A 218 -0.57 2.51 -13.89
C GLU A 218 -0.41 3.93 -13.36
N VAL A 219 0.64 4.16 -12.58
CA VAL A 219 0.92 5.42 -11.91
C VAL A 219 2.17 6.07 -12.46
N ALA A 220 2.25 7.39 -12.40
CA ALA A 220 3.50 8.12 -12.59
C ALA A 220 4.15 8.34 -11.22
N ILE A 221 5.43 8.00 -11.10
CA ILE A 221 6.20 8.13 -9.85
C ILE A 221 7.37 9.07 -10.10
N ASP A 222 7.47 10.10 -9.29
CA ASP A 222 8.61 11.02 -9.34
C ASP A 222 9.87 10.36 -8.78
N GLY A 223 11.03 10.91 -9.15
CA GLY A 223 12.29 10.51 -8.54
C GLY A 223 12.37 10.92 -7.06
N ASN A 224 13.04 10.12 -6.23
CA ASN A 224 13.14 10.32 -4.78
C ASN A 224 11.79 10.75 -4.18
N SER A 225 10.78 9.88 -4.32
CA SER A 225 9.42 10.21 -3.86
C SER A 225 8.69 9.01 -3.27
N VAL A 226 7.73 9.31 -2.42
CA VAL A 226 6.76 8.35 -1.92
C VAL A 226 5.34 8.90 -2.14
N MET A 227 4.44 8.00 -2.54
CA MET A 227 3.05 8.32 -2.83
C MET A 227 2.13 7.34 -2.11
N PHE A 228 1.05 7.87 -1.51
CA PHE A 228 0.02 7.09 -0.86
C PHE A 228 -1.28 7.20 -1.65
N LEU A 229 -1.89 6.05 -1.91
CA LEU A 229 -3.15 5.98 -2.62
C LEU A 229 -4.20 5.27 -1.76
N LYS A 230 -5.44 5.74 -1.85
CA LYS A 230 -6.61 5.07 -1.27
C LYS A 230 -7.65 4.80 -2.34
N LYS A 231 -8.37 3.70 -2.19
CA LYS A 231 -9.51 3.41 -3.05
C LYS A 231 -10.62 4.41 -2.76
N LYS A 232 -11.13 5.06 -3.80
CA LYS A 232 -12.31 5.92 -3.67
C LYS A 232 -13.54 5.10 -3.30
N PRO A 233 -14.39 5.57 -2.39
CA PRO A 233 -15.69 4.97 -2.18
C PRO A 233 -16.46 4.89 -3.50
N ALA A 234 -17.24 3.83 -3.69
CA ALA A 234 -18.14 3.76 -4.84
C ALA A 234 -19.24 4.83 -4.69
N ASP A 235 -19.48 5.60 -5.76
CA ASP A 235 -20.58 6.57 -5.75
C ASP A 235 -21.91 5.86 -5.49
N LYS A 236 -22.56 6.19 -4.38
CA LYS A 236 -23.85 5.61 -3.99
C LYS A 236 -24.92 5.80 -5.08
N ALA A 237 -24.80 6.82 -5.91
CA ALA A 237 -25.70 7.08 -7.04
C ALA A 237 -25.58 6.09 -8.20
N ALA A 238 -24.40 5.48 -8.42
CA ALA A 238 -24.21 4.47 -9.47
C ALA A 238 -24.72 3.08 -9.06
N ALA A 239 -24.74 2.79 -7.75
CA ALA A 239 -25.26 1.53 -7.22
C ALA A 239 -26.79 1.46 -7.27
N SER A 240 -27.50 2.60 -7.13
CA SER A 240 -28.96 2.66 -7.24
C SER A 240 -29.45 2.47 -8.69
N LYS A 241 -28.71 3.00 -9.68
CA LYS A 241 -29.06 2.80 -11.11
C LYS A 241 -28.84 1.37 -11.60
N LYS A 242 -27.91 0.60 -11.02
CA LYS A 242 -27.73 -0.83 -11.35
C LYS A 242 -28.83 -1.71 -10.74
N LYS A 243 -29.34 -1.37 -9.55
CA LYS A 243 -30.46 -2.12 -8.94
C LYS A 243 -31.79 -1.86 -9.65
N THR A 244 -32.04 -0.66 -10.15
CA THR A 244 -33.27 -0.33 -10.90
C THR A 244 -33.29 -0.92 -12.30
N ASN A 245 -32.15 -1.12 -12.95
CA ASN A 245 -32.10 -1.79 -14.25
C ASN A 245 -32.19 -3.33 -14.13
N ALA A 246 -31.66 -3.93 -13.07
CA ALA A 246 -31.80 -5.37 -12.83
C ALA A 246 -33.26 -5.76 -12.48
N SER A 247 -34.01 -4.89 -11.78
CA SER A 247 -35.42 -5.15 -11.47
C SER A 247 -36.36 -4.90 -12.67
N LYS A 248 -35.98 -4.05 -13.62
CA LYS A 248 -36.74 -3.85 -14.87
C LYS A 248 -36.55 -4.97 -15.89
N THR A 249 -35.41 -5.67 -15.87
CA THR A 249 -35.14 -6.80 -16.77
C THR A 249 -35.77 -8.08 -16.24
N ALA A 250 -35.88 -8.25 -14.91
CA ALA A 250 -36.56 -9.39 -14.29
C ALA A 250 -38.09 -9.33 -14.43
N LYS A 251 -38.71 -8.13 -14.54
CA LYS A 251 -40.15 -7.97 -14.70
C LYS A 251 -40.64 -8.14 -16.16
N LYS A 252 -39.73 -8.17 -17.15
CA LYS A 252 -40.04 -8.34 -18.56
C LYS A 252 -39.95 -9.80 -19.04
N THR A 253 -39.44 -10.71 -18.17
CA THR A 253 -39.30 -12.15 -18.49
C THR A 253 -40.39 -13.00 -17.86
N THR A 254 -41.19 -12.48 -16.91
CA THR A 254 -42.29 -13.23 -16.27
C THR A 254 -43.65 -13.08 -16.96
N ASP A 255 -43.81 -12.13 -17.89
CA ASP A 255 -45.09 -11.93 -18.60
C ASP A 255 -45.19 -12.66 -19.97
N LYS A 256 -44.25 -13.56 -20.28
CA LYS A 256 -44.27 -14.34 -21.53
C LYS A 256 -44.36 -15.86 -21.35
N THR A 257 -44.52 -16.38 -20.11
CA THR A 257 -44.52 -17.83 -19.86
C THR A 257 -45.82 -18.37 -19.25
N GLU A 258 -46.89 -17.58 -19.16
CA GLU A 258 -48.18 -18.03 -18.62
C GLU A 258 -49.25 -18.34 -19.68
N SER A 259 -48.88 -18.47 -20.96
CA SER A 259 -49.89 -18.76 -22.01
C SER A 259 -49.67 -20.08 -22.77
N ALA A 260 -48.84 -21.02 -22.29
CA ALA A 260 -48.58 -22.26 -23.05
C ALA A 260 -48.43 -23.52 -22.21
N THR A 261 -49.20 -23.70 -21.12
CA THR A 261 -49.26 -25.02 -20.45
C THR A 261 -50.63 -25.28 -19.82
N ALA A 262 -51.65 -25.34 -20.69
CA ALA A 262 -52.93 -25.96 -20.35
C ALA A 262 -53.35 -26.87 -21.51
N LYS A 263 -52.68 -27.99 -21.70
CA LYS A 263 -53.15 -29.18 -22.44
C LYS A 263 -52.03 -30.24 -22.47
N LYS A 264 -52.00 -31.12 -21.52
CA LYS A 264 -51.67 -32.55 -21.59
C LYS A 264 -51.35 -33.07 -20.19
N ALA A 265 -52.44 -33.35 -19.46
CA ALA A 265 -52.43 -34.31 -18.38
C ALA A 265 -53.39 -35.42 -18.85
N ALA A 266 -52.87 -36.57 -19.13
CA ALA A 266 -53.50 -37.88 -18.98
C ALA A 266 -52.61 -38.94 -19.64
N VAL A 267 -52.54 -40.07 -18.95
CA VAL A 267 -52.02 -41.37 -19.40
C VAL A 267 -50.51 -41.57 -19.25
N LYS A 268 -50.01 -42.29 -18.29
CA LYS A 268 -50.16 -43.67 -17.84
C LYS A 268 -49.23 -43.91 -16.64
N GLU A 269 -49.80 -44.38 -15.57
CA GLU A 269 -49.17 -45.28 -14.58
C GLU A 269 -48.81 -46.62 -15.24
N THR A 270 -47.82 -47.22 -14.67
CA THR A 270 -47.56 -48.63 -14.43
C THR A 270 -46.18 -49.10 -14.80
N THR A 271 -45.57 -49.67 -13.86
CA THR A 271 -44.90 -50.96 -13.60
C THR A 271 -43.52 -50.75 -12.97
N ALA A 272 -43.42 -50.91 -11.66
CA ALA A 272 -43.07 -52.11 -10.88
C ALA A 272 -41.57 -52.49 -11.01
N ALA A 273 -40.81 -52.26 -9.96
CA ALA A 273 -40.38 -53.23 -8.93
C ALA A 273 -39.33 -54.28 -9.37
N LYS A 274 -38.37 -54.44 -8.47
CA LYS A 274 -37.42 -55.56 -8.34
C LYS A 274 -36.07 -55.32 -9.05
N THR A 275 -34.94 -55.37 -8.35
CA THR A 275 -34.43 -56.46 -7.54
C THR A 275 -33.31 -55.98 -6.64
N ALA A 276 -33.36 -56.37 -5.41
CA ALA A 276 -32.38 -56.26 -4.36
C ALA A 276 -31.27 -57.33 -4.48
N ALA A 277 -30.20 -57.05 -3.80
CA ALA A 277 -29.36 -57.98 -3.03
C ALA A 277 -28.10 -58.58 -3.63
N LYS A 278 -27.09 -58.48 -2.77
CA LYS A 278 -26.04 -59.48 -2.44
C LYS A 278 -24.70 -59.27 -3.17
N LYS A 279 -23.61 -59.18 -2.48
CA LYS A 279 -22.89 -59.81 -1.36
C LYS A 279 -21.60 -59.06 -1.11
N THR A 280 -21.25 -58.67 0.06
CA THR A 280 -20.43 -59.23 1.15
C THR A 280 -19.05 -59.81 0.79
N SER A 281 -18.04 -59.28 1.54
CA SER A 281 -16.93 -60.03 2.14
C SER A 281 -15.74 -60.28 1.21
N THR A 282 -14.50 -59.94 1.56
CA THR A 282 -13.61 -60.37 2.65
C THR A 282 -12.27 -59.66 2.49
N ARG A 283 -11.68 -59.06 3.56
CA ARG A 283 -10.53 -59.51 4.32
C ARG A 283 -9.26 -59.79 3.47
N THR A 284 -8.05 -59.28 3.74
CA THR A 284 -7.19 -59.37 4.91
C THR A 284 -5.83 -58.72 4.62
N ASN A 285 -5.28 -58.06 5.62
CA ASN A 285 -3.90 -58.00 6.12
C ASN A 285 -2.70 -58.43 5.27
N LYS A 286 -1.64 -57.58 5.33
CA LYS A 286 -0.28 -57.81 5.85
C LYS A 286 0.59 -56.62 5.49
N SER A 287 1.07 -55.79 6.37
CA SER A 287 2.24 -55.86 7.26
C SER A 287 3.60 -55.95 6.55
N ALA A 288 4.45 -54.97 6.92
CA ALA A 288 5.89 -54.97 7.08
C ALA A 288 6.78 -54.92 5.82
N LYS A 289 7.44 -53.82 5.64
CA LYS A 289 8.83 -53.56 6.04
C LYS A 289 9.11 -52.07 5.95
#